data_84f11b3b8ca0b05f79b14d4790d6b604
#
_entry.id   84f11b3b8ca0b05f79b14d4790d6b604
#
_cell.length_a   1.000
_cell.length_b   1.000
_cell.length_c   1.000
_cell.angle_alpha   90.00
_cell.angle_beta   90.00
_cell.angle_gamma   90.00
#
_symmetry.space_group_name_H-M   'P 1'
#
loop_
_entity.id
_entity.type
_entity.pdbx_description
1 polymer ?
#
loop_
_entity_poly.entity_id
_entity_poly.type
_entity_poly.pdbx_seq_one_letter_code
_entity_poly.pdbx_strand_id
1 'polypeptide(L)'
;MCLCARNILNALRELLPNNGALLMTERLTIFISHATPEDNKFSVWLAVRLMSFGYDVWCDQFNLSKGGDFWVEIEKQIRNKTCKFLLVQSSVSNTRDGVLKEVAVAQKVRRQLNDANFIIPLRIDNGLQYDDISVDVIRLNSIDFTRSWATGLQELHEALIKQQCPQSLHTEPGFSIIDNMLGGNRTPVEKREIYDSNWFELDGLPKTMHYYPLNSDKVVVLGQPFMLYRKHLVSFLPKDELLENLKSFLAENQPEYHLSADEFLNKETDIDFIKARVFRTHYIGVLTKVFECSIKCHKGIQTYAMSGKSKAFYFPTGFLPKDKVGRIQLIGKHRQYTWHFALSGNVKMFPCPVIQMRSHVVFSSDGSTANLSDTIQHKCRRSIGKCWWNKDWRSRLLAFTKAIETESGGCVCLLGEGVSTPIMMKTTPIQFTSNVSYNEPGFEAEQEMESFANSEFHAEDGGEKEDV
;
A
#
# COMPACT_ATOMS: atom_id res chain seq x y z
N MET A 1 19.88 26.79 -30.14
CA MET A 1 21.10 25.94 -30.22
C MET A 1 20.83 24.50 -30.71
N CYS A 2 19.78 24.25 -31.49
CA CYS A 2 19.40 22.88 -31.91
C CYS A 2 19.62 22.57 -33.41
N LEU A 3 19.99 23.55 -34.25
CA LEU A 3 20.25 23.30 -35.68
C LEU A 3 21.72 22.97 -36.02
N CYS A 4 22.69 23.36 -35.18
CA CYS A 4 24.11 23.06 -35.42
C CYS A 4 24.46 21.56 -35.14
N ALA A 5 23.82 20.92 -34.20
CA ALA A 5 24.12 19.51 -33.86
C ALA A 5 23.67 18.54 -34.96
N ARG A 6 22.56 18.81 -35.65
CA ARG A 6 22.06 17.99 -36.77
C ARG A 6 22.95 18.04 -38.01
N ASN A 7 23.55 19.18 -38.27
CA ASN A 7 24.44 19.34 -39.43
C ASN A 7 25.80 18.69 -39.21
N ILE A 8 26.27 18.61 -37.96
CA ILE A 8 27.55 17.94 -37.64
C ILE A 8 27.39 16.41 -37.73
N LEU A 9 26.26 15.85 -37.31
CA LEU A 9 25.98 14.41 -37.44
C LEU A 9 25.77 13.96 -38.86
N ASN A 10 25.21 14.80 -39.74
CA ASN A 10 25.09 14.48 -41.19
C ASN A 10 26.43 14.62 -41.90
N ALA A 11 27.27 15.58 -41.55
CA ALA A 11 28.62 15.69 -42.10
C ALA A 11 29.58 14.57 -41.71
N LEU A 12 29.41 13.98 -40.50
CA LEU A 12 30.16 12.85 -40.06
C LEU A 12 29.71 11.51 -40.74
N ARG A 13 28.46 11.45 -41.22
CA ARG A 13 27.94 10.30 -41.96
C ARG A 13 28.49 10.20 -43.39
N GLU A 14 28.90 11.33 -44.01
CA GLU A 14 29.45 11.36 -45.37
C GLU A 14 30.96 11.05 -45.42
N LEU A 15 31.64 11.01 -44.27
CA LEU A 15 33.10 10.76 -44.19
C LEU A 15 33.51 9.32 -43.90
N LEU A 16 32.55 8.37 -43.78
CA LEU A 16 32.88 6.97 -43.63
C LEU A 16 32.90 6.28 -44.99
N PRO A 17 33.98 5.55 -45.34
CA PRO A 17 34.08 4.89 -46.63
C PRO A 17 33.03 3.73 -46.68
N ASN A 18 32.31 3.70 -47.81
CA ASN A 18 31.43 2.61 -48.24
C ASN A 18 32.16 1.29 -48.36
N ASN A 19 32.43 0.64 -47.26
CA ASN A 19 32.76 -0.79 -47.29
C ASN A 19 31.49 -1.55 -46.91
N GLY A 20 31.05 -2.44 -47.82
CA GLY A 20 29.86 -3.28 -47.69
C GLY A 20 29.85 -4.18 -46.45
N ALA A 21 29.73 -3.57 -45.30
CA ALA A 21 29.36 -4.25 -44.06
C ALA A 21 27.85 -4.44 -44.06
N LEU A 22 27.40 -5.71 -44.09
CA LEU A 22 26.05 -6.11 -43.75
C LEU A 22 25.49 -5.13 -42.66
N LEU A 23 24.35 -4.48 -42.92
CA LEU A 23 23.58 -3.77 -41.93
C LEU A 23 23.25 -4.77 -40.80
N MET A 24 24.13 -4.83 -39.80
CA MET A 24 23.83 -5.43 -38.53
C MET A 24 22.73 -4.54 -37.91
N THR A 25 21.48 -4.95 -37.99
CA THR A 25 20.38 -4.30 -37.28
C THR A 25 20.79 -4.22 -35.82
N GLU A 26 20.97 -2.99 -35.31
CA GLU A 26 21.29 -2.78 -33.88
C GLU A 26 20.22 -3.45 -33.05
N ARG A 27 20.63 -4.38 -32.18
CA ARG A 27 19.75 -5.06 -31.26
C ARG A 27 19.57 -4.18 -30.04
N LEU A 28 18.38 -3.57 -29.88
CA LEU A 28 18.12 -2.57 -28.86
C LEU A 28 17.07 -3.03 -27.84
N THR A 29 16.29 -4.05 -28.19
CA THR A 29 15.08 -4.42 -27.44
C THR A 29 15.36 -5.50 -26.42
N ILE A 30 14.85 -5.36 -25.20
CA ILE A 30 14.76 -6.40 -24.19
C ILE A 30 13.46 -7.19 -24.42
N PHE A 31 13.56 -8.50 -24.59
CA PHE A 31 12.41 -9.38 -24.78
C PHE A 31 12.03 -10.03 -23.44
N ILE A 32 10.73 -9.97 -23.04
CA ILE A 32 10.21 -10.65 -21.84
C ILE A 32 9.37 -11.85 -22.26
N SER A 33 9.87 -13.05 -22.00
CA SER A 33 9.17 -14.32 -22.19
C SER A 33 8.49 -14.75 -20.90
N HIS A 34 7.19 -15.09 -20.94
CA HIS A 34 6.42 -15.44 -19.76
C HIS A 34 5.21 -16.32 -20.09
N ALA A 35 4.64 -16.98 -19.10
CA ALA A 35 3.40 -17.74 -19.26
C ALA A 35 2.17 -16.82 -19.22
N THR A 36 1.41 -16.82 -20.29
CA THR A 36 0.12 -16.08 -20.38
C THR A 36 -1.04 -17.04 -20.08
N PRO A 37 -2.00 -16.67 -19.21
CA PRO A 37 -2.15 -15.38 -18.52
C PRO A 37 -1.51 -15.30 -17.11
N GLU A 38 -0.92 -16.39 -16.62
CA GLU A 38 -0.55 -16.56 -15.20
C GLU A 38 0.52 -15.56 -14.75
N ASP A 39 1.53 -15.32 -15.56
CA ASP A 39 2.67 -14.46 -15.22
C ASP A 39 2.50 -13.01 -15.73
N ASN A 40 1.35 -12.68 -16.36
CA ASN A 40 1.10 -11.36 -16.95
C ASN A 40 1.32 -10.22 -15.97
N LYS A 41 0.86 -10.38 -14.72
CA LYS A 41 0.97 -9.31 -13.71
C LYS A 41 2.42 -8.91 -13.43
N PHE A 42 3.30 -9.89 -13.32
CA PHE A 42 4.73 -9.66 -13.12
C PHE A 42 5.39 -9.07 -14.36
N SER A 43 5.12 -9.67 -15.52
CA SER A 43 5.74 -9.28 -16.79
C SER A 43 5.41 -7.86 -17.20
N VAL A 44 4.16 -7.48 -17.04
CA VAL A 44 3.67 -6.12 -17.25
C VAL A 44 4.35 -5.14 -16.29
N TRP A 45 4.38 -5.44 -15.01
CA TRP A 45 5.06 -4.60 -14.01
C TRP A 45 6.54 -4.41 -14.34
N LEU A 46 7.23 -5.50 -14.72
CA LEU A 46 8.64 -5.48 -15.07
C LEU A 46 8.89 -4.65 -16.33
N ALA A 47 8.09 -4.85 -17.37
CA ALA A 47 8.20 -4.11 -18.61
C ALA A 47 8.11 -2.59 -18.38
N VAL A 48 7.10 -2.14 -17.63
CA VAL A 48 6.92 -0.72 -17.29
C VAL A 48 8.13 -0.17 -16.53
N ARG A 49 8.70 -0.94 -15.60
CA ARG A 49 9.89 -0.51 -14.84
C ARG A 49 11.13 -0.39 -15.72
N LEU A 50 11.38 -1.36 -16.59
CA LEU A 50 12.50 -1.33 -17.52
C LEU A 50 12.37 -0.17 -18.52
N MET A 51 11.17 0.10 -19.03
CA MET A 51 10.91 1.27 -19.88
C MET A 51 11.14 2.58 -19.13
N SER A 52 10.79 2.67 -17.87
CA SER A 52 11.08 3.86 -17.05
C SER A 52 12.59 4.10 -16.84
N PHE A 53 13.41 3.05 -16.97
CA PHE A 53 14.87 3.16 -16.97
C PHE A 53 15.45 3.46 -18.36
N GLY A 54 14.60 3.65 -19.38
CA GLY A 54 15.02 3.97 -20.75
C GLY A 54 15.33 2.79 -21.64
N TYR A 55 14.98 1.55 -21.25
CA TYR A 55 15.12 0.39 -22.10
C TYR A 55 13.94 0.25 -23.08
N ASP A 56 14.23 -0.17 -24.30
CA ASP A 56 13.21 -0.62 -25.26
C ASP A 56 12.80 -2.05 -24.89
N VAL A 57 11.51 -2.29 -24.62
CA VAL A 57 11.01 -3.58 -24.12
C VAL A 57 9.94 -4.13 -25.02
N TRP A 58 10.06 -5.41 -25.36
CA TRP A 58 9.04 -6.18 -26.06
C TRP A 58 8.41 -7.21 -25.13
N CYS A 59 7.08 -7.17 -25.03
CA CYS A 59 6.27 -8.13 -24.29
C CYS A 59 4.98 -8.39 -25.10
N ASP A 60 4.55 -9.66 -25.20
CA ASP A 60 3.39 -10.06 -26.00
C ASP A 60 2.10 -9.31 -25.62
N GLN A 61 1.96 -8.96 -24.34
CA GLN A 61 0.81 -8.20 -23.84
C GLN A 61 0.64 -6.81 -24.48
N PHE A 62 1.71 -6.25 -25.05
CA PHE A 62 1.69 -4.89 -25.62
C PHE A 62 1.90 -4.85 -27.13
N ASN A 63 2.67 -5.81 -27.66
CA ASN A 63 3.29 -5.66 -28.96
C ASN A 63 2.69 -6.55 -30.05
N LEU A 64 1.78 -7.50 -29.70
CA LEU A 64 1.20 -8.38 -30.70
C LEU A 64 0.07 -7.74 -31.50
N SER A 65 0.17 -7.80 -32.82
CA SER A 65 -0.86 -7.34 -33.76
C SER A 65 -2.05 -8.30 -33.76
N LYS A 66 -3.27 -7.76 -33.70
CA LYS A 66 -4.48 -8.57 -33.81
C LYS A 66 -4.65 -9.08 -35.23
N GLY A 67 -4.67 -10.44 -35.42
CA GLY A 67 -5.03 -11.09 -36.69
C GLY A 67 -3.86 -11.54 -37.56
N GLY A 68 -2.60 -11.40 -37.16
CA GLY A 68 -1.41 -11.92 -37.83
C GLY A 68 -0.94 -13.29 -37.31
N ASP A 69 0.03 -13.91 -37.97
CA ASP A 69 0.76 -15.06 -37.44
C ASP A 69 1.73 -14.57 -36.35
N PHE A 70 1.27 -14.63 -35.10
CA PHE A 70 1.99 -14.11 -33.94
C PHE A 70 3.35 -14.80 -33.72
N TRP A 71 3.49 -16.07 -34.11
CA TRP A 71 4.75 -16.80 -33.98
C TRP A 71 5.86 -16.25 -34.88
N VAL A 72 5.51 -15.87 -36.10
CA VAL A 72 6.46 -15.26 -37.05
C VAL A 72 6.97 -13.93 -36.51
N GLU A 73 6.07 -13.14 -35.87
CA GLU A 73 6.44 -11.88 -35.29
C GLU A 73 7.35 -12.03 -34.05
N ILE A 74 7.03 -12.96 -33.15
CA ILE A 74 7.84 -13.31 -31.97
C ILE A 74 9.23 -13.79 -32.41
N GLU A 75 9.30 -14.74 -33.34
CA GLU A 75 10.58 -15.29 -33.81
C GLU A 75 11.44 -14.20 -34.45
N LYS A 76 10.86 -13.35 -35.30
CA LYS A 76 11.53 -12.20 -35.91
C LYS A 76 12.09 -11.22 -34.90
N GLN A 77 11.30 -10.92 -33.82
CA GLN A 77 11.71 -10.04 -32.74
C GLN A 77 12.93 -10.63 -31.99
N ILE A 78 12.85 -11.90 -31.57
CA ILE A 78 13.93 -12.54 -30.83
C ILE A 78 15.20 -12.64 -31.70
N ARG A 79 15.08 -13.03 -33.01
CA ARG A 79 16.21 -13.22 -33.90
C ARG A 79 16.90 -11.94 -34.30
N ASN A 80 16.18 -10.85 -34.51
CA ASN A 80 16.71 -9.67 -35.20
C ASN A 80 16.87 -8.44 -34.34
N LYS A 81 16.03 -8.26 -33.30
CA LYS A 81 15.97 -7.01 -32.53
C LYS A 81 16.33 -7.14 -31.07
N THR A 82 16.25 -8.34 -30.51
CA THR A 82 16.47 -8.58 -29.09
C THR A 82 17.96 -8.51 -28.72
N CYS A 83 18.31 -7.64 -27.79
CA CYS A 83 19.63 -7.54 -27.15
C CYS A 83 19.74 -8.44 -25.92
N LYS A 84 18.69 -8.57 -25.13
CA LYS A 84 18.59 -9.44 -23.95
C LYS A 84 17.23 -10.13 -23.91
N PHE A 85 17.25 -11.41 -23.53
CA PHE A 85 16.05 -12.24 -23.39
C PHE A 85 15.82 -12.53 -21.90
N LEU A 86 14.79 -11.93 -21.31
CA LEU A 86 14.40 -12.18 -19.95
C LEU A 86 13.37 -13.31 -19.89
N LEU A 87 13.73 -14.40 -19.22
CA LEU A 87 12.85 -15.54 -19.04
C LEU A 87 12.21 -15.51 -17.65
N VAL A 88 10.93 -15.22 -17.60
CA VAL A 88 10.15 -15.32 -16.36
C VAL A 88 9.96 -16.79 -16.01
N GLN A 89 10.53 -17.21 -14.87
CA GLN A 89 10.48 -18.59 -14.40
C GLN A 89 9.44 -18.76 -13.30
N SER A 90 8.38 -19.47 -13.64
CA SER A 90 7.36 -19.97 -12.73
C SER A 90 7.13 -21.46 -12.96
N SER A 91 6.41 -22.13 -12.07
CA SER A 91 5.97 -23.51 -12.24
C SER A 91 5.16 -23.71 -13.54
N VAL A 92 4.45 -22.68 -13.99
CA VAL A 92 3.65 -22.70 -15.21
C VAL A 92 4.49 -22.43 -16.46
N SER A 93 5.40 -21.45 -16.43
CA SER A 93 6.21 -21.07 -17.61
C SER A 93 7.08 -22.21 -18.11
N ASN A 94 7.54 -23.07 -17.21
CA ASN A 94 8.37 -24.23 -17.54
C ASN A 94 7.66 -25.31 -18.39
N THR A 95 6.33 -25.33 -18.39
CA THR A 95 5.52 -26.31 -19.12
C THR A 95 4.77 -25.72 -20.30
N ARG A 96 4.81 -24.40 -20.49
CA ARG A 96 4.10 -23.71 -21.57
C ARG A 96 4.84 -23.87 -22.91
N ASP A 97 4.19 -24.51 -23.88
CA ASP A 97 4.74 -24.72 -25.22
C ASP A 97 5.25 -23.43 -25.89
N GLY A 98 4.54 -22.31 -25.66
CA GLY A 98 4.92 -21.01 -26.17
C GLY A 98 6.28 -20.57 -25.63
N VAL A 99 6.44 -20.60 -24.32
CA VAL A 99 7.68 -20.24 -23.64
C VAL A 99 8.83 -21.16 -24.06
N LEU A 100 8.57 -22.46 -24.13
CA LEU A 100 9.58 -23.44 -24.57
C LEU A 100 10.09 -23.17 -26.00
N LYS A 101 9.20 -22.81 -26.93
CA LYS A 101 9.56 -22.41 -28.30
C LYS A 101 10.39 -21.13 -28.33
N GLU A 102 10.01 -20.12 -27.56
CA GLU A 102 10.74 -18.85 -27.41
C GLU A 102 12.16 -19.11 -26.87
N VAL A 103 12.28 -19.92 -25.81
CA VAL A 103 13.58 -20.32 -25.25
C VAL A 103 14.45 -21.05 -26.29
N ALA A 104 13.87 -21.95 -27.06
CA ALA A 104 14.61 -22.65 -28.12
C ALA A 104 15.16 -21.70 -29.19
N VAL A 105 14.40 -20.69 -29.59
CA VAL A 105 14.86 -19.63 -30.49
C VAL A 105 15.95 -18.79 -29.84
N ALA A 106 15.74 -18.36 -28.59
CA ALA A 106 16.69 -17.57 -27.82
C ALA A 106 18.05 -18.30 -27.65
N GLN A 107 18.03 -19.59 -27.40
CA GLN A 107 19.25 -20.42 -27.32
C GLN A 107 20.05 -20.46 -28.65
N LYS A 108 19.36 -20.50 -29.78
CA LYS A 108 20.04 -20.40 -31.10
C LYS A 108 20.69 -19.04 -31.28
N VAL A 109 19.97 -17.97 -30.93
CA VAL A 109 20.48 -16.59 -31.00
C VAL A 109 21.68 -16.40 -30.06
N ARG A 110 21.59 -16.89 -28.82
CA ARG A 110 22.67 -16.85 -27.83
C ARG A 110 23.98 -17.44 -28.39
N ARG A 111 23.89 -18.61 -29.07
CA ARG A 111 25.04 -19.25 -29.71
C ARG A 111 25.56 -18.43 -30.89
N GLN A 112 24.67 -17.89 -31.72
CA GLN A 112 25.05 -17.08 -32.90
C GLN A 112 25.74 -15.77 -32.48
N LEU A 113 25.30 -15.14 -31.40
CA LEU A 113 25.88 -13.90 -30.86
C LEU A 113 27.14 -14.17 -30.03
N ASN A 114 27.40 -15.41 -29.64
CA ASN A 114 28.42 -15.79 -28.65
C ASN A 114 28.28 -14.99 -27.33
N ASP A 115 27.02 -14.65 -26.94
CA ASP A 115 26.73 -13.92 -25.73
C ASP A 115 26.24 -14.90 -24.64
N ALA A 116 27.11 -15.20 -23.69
CA ALA A 116 26.79 -16.09 -22.59
C ALA A 116 25.64 -15.56 -21.71
N ASN A 117 25.45 -14.24 -21.66
CA ASN A 117 24.48 -13.53 -20.83
C ASN A 117 23.26 -13.06 -21.63
N PHE A 118 23.05 -13.58 -22.85
CA PHE A 118 21.89 -13.21 -23.66
C PHE A 118 20.56 -13.56 -23.00
N ILE A 119 20.48 -14.72 -22.34
CA ILE A 119 19.30 -15.19 -21.60
C ILE A 119 19.54 -14.95 -20.12
N ILE A 120 18.64 -14.21 -19.48
CA ILE A 120 18.65 -13.91 -18.04
C ILE A 120 17.36 -14.50 -17.43
N PRO A 121 17.45 -15.60 -16.66
CA PRO A 121 16.29 -16.16 -15.98
C PRO A 121 15.89 -15.31 -14.76
N LEU A 122 14.59 -15.09 -14.58
CA LEU A 122 13.99 -14.35 -13.49
C LEU A 122 13.07 -15.27 -12.69
N ARG A 123 13.49 -15.71 -11.53
CA ARG A 123 12.72 -16.62 -10.71
C ARG A 123 11.66 -15.83 -9.91
N ILE A 124 10.37 -16.12 -10.17
CA ILE A 124 9.24 -15.43 -9.52
C ILE A 124 8.42 -16.33 -8.60
N ASP A 125 8.67 -17.64 -8.61
CA ASP A 125 7.89 -18.65 -7.91
C ASP A 125 8.78 -19.52 -7.01
N ASN A 126 8.40 -19.66 -5.74
CA ASN A 126 9.08 -20.54 -4.78
C ASN A 126 8.72 -22.02 -4.97
N GLY A 127 7.62 -22.32 -5.66
CA GLY A 127 7.17 -23.68 -5.96
C GLY A 127 7.98 -24.39 -7.04
N LEU A 128 8.77 -23.63 -7.82
CA LEU A 128 9.58 -24.17 -8.89
C LEU A 128 10.75 -25.02 -8.34
N GLN A 129 10.68 -26.33 -8.54
CA GLN A 129 11.74 -27.24 -8.14
C GLN A 129 12.90 -27.18 -9.15
N TYR A 130 14.12 -27.44 -8.68
CA TYR A 130 15.32 -27.42 -9.49
C TYR A 130 15.25 -28.43 -10.64
N ASP A 131 14.69 -29.61 -10.37
CA ASP A 131 14.57 -30.71 -11.34
C ASP A 131 13.53 -30.42 -12.45
N ASP A 132 12.63 -29.46 -12.24
CA ASP A 132 11.63 -29.06 -13.23
C ASP A 132 12.19 -28.06 -14.26
N ILE A 133 13.37 -27.48 -14.00
CA ILE A 133 13.97 -26.47 -14.88
C ILE A 133 14.64 -27.15 -16.06
N SER A 134 14.33 -26.69 -17.28
CA SER A 134 14.97 -27.17 -18.51
C SER A 134 16.51 -27.16 -18.39
N VAL A 135 17.16 -28.24 -18.83
CA VAL A 135 18.61 -28.41 -18.80
C VAL A 135 19.36 -27.25 -19.47
N ASP A 136 18.76 -26.63 -20.47
CA ASP A 136 19.33 -25.50 -21.20
C ASP A 136 19.35 -24.18 -20.37
N VAL A 137 18.50 -24.08 -19.36
CA VAL A 137 18.33 -22.89 -18.53
C VAL A 137 18.92 -23.08 -17.14
N ILE A 138 18.92 -24.31 -16.63
CA ILE A 138 19.36 -24.66 -15.28
C ILE A 138 20.78 -24.21 -14.94
N ARG A 139 21.63 -24.11 -15.97
CA ARG A 139 23.05 -23.68 -15.86
C ARG A 139 23.21 -22.15 -15.76
N LEU A 140 22.13 -21.41 -15.96
CA LEU A 140 22.19 -19.95 -15.93
C LEU A 140 21.86 -19.45 -14.51
N ASN A 141 22.63 -18.46 -14.05
CA ASN A 141 22.34 -17.80 -12.81
C ASN A 141 21.03 -17.02 -12.95
N SER A 142 20.05 -17.35 -12.13
CA SER A 142 18.76 -16.65 -12.09
C SER A 142 18.78 -15.51 -11.09
N ILE A 143 18.04 -14.44 -11.40
CA ILE A 143 17.78 -13.34 -10.47
C ILE A 143 16.52 -13.69 -9.66
N ASP A 144 16.59 -13.55 -8.34
CA ASP A 144 15.52 -13.94 -7.42
C ASP A 144 14.53 -12.80 -7.18
N PHE A 145 13.31 -12.94 -7.70
CA PHE A 145 12.17 -12.05 -7.46
C PHE A 145 11.17 -12.62 -6.44
N THR A 146 11.41 -13.82 -5.91
CA THR A 146 10.45 -14.49 -5.02
C THR A 146 10.28 -13.80 -3.68
N ARG A 147 11.33 -13.16 -3.17
CA ARG A 147 11.35 -12.47 -1.88
C ARG A 147 10.87 -11.03 -1.98
N SER A 148 11.34 -10.32 -3.02
CA SER A 148 11.04 -8.90 -3.24
C SER A 148 11.25 -8.54 -4.70
N TRP A 149 10.20 -8.06 -5.35
CA TRP A 149 10.29 -7.58 -6.72
C TRP A 149 11.22 -6.36 -6.84
N ALA A 150 11.28 -5.51 -5.82
CA ALA A 150 12.15 -4.34 -5.82
C ALA A 150 13.63 -4.73 -5.78
N THR A 151 14.00 -5.71 -4.96
CA THR A 151 15.39 -6.20 -4.87
C THR A 151 15.79 -6.90 -6.17
N GLY A 152 14.94 -7.79 -6.70
CA GLY A 152 15.21 -8.43 -7.98
C GLY A 152 15.34 -7.46 -9.16
N LEU A 153 14.53 -6.37 -9.15
CA LEU A 153 14.63 -5.30 -10.15
C LEU A 153 15.96 -4.56 -10.07
N GLN A 154 16.44 -4.28 -8.86
CA GLN A 154 17.73 -3.65 -8.65
C GLN A 154 18.87 -4.53 -9.19
N GLU A 155 18.88 -5.82 -8.84
CA GLU A 155 19.88 -6.79 -9.34
C GLU A 155 19.84 -6.90 -10.87
N LEU A 156 18.64 -6.95 -11.46
CA LEU A 156 18.47 -6.98 -12.92
C LEU A 156 19.01 -5.70 -13.56
N HIS A 157 18.69 -4.55 -13.02
CA HIS A 157 19.15 -3.27 -13.57
C HIS A 157 20.67 -3.14 -13.51
N GLU A 158 21.30 -3.52 -12.40
CA GLU A 158 22.76 -3.58 -12.26
C GLU A 158 23.39 -4.55 -13.29
N ALA A 159 22.77 -5.71 -13.51
CA ALA A 159 23.23 -6.67 -14.51
C ALA A 159 23.13 -6.11 -15.94
N LEU A 160 22.04 -5.43 -16.29
CA LEU A 160 21.85 -4.82 -17.61
C LEU A 160 22.85 -3.67 -17.85
N ILE A 161 23.13 -2.84 -16.85
CA ILE A 161 24.16 -1.78 -16.94
C ILE A 161 25.54 -2.41 -17.14
N LYS A 162 25.91 -3.41 -16.33
CA LYS A 162 27.21 -4.11 -16.45
C LYS A 162 27.42 -4.76 -17.82
N GLN A 163 26.34 -5.23 -18.44
CA GLN A 163 26.34 -5.84 -19.76
C GLN A 163 26.15 -4.82 -20.88
N GLN A 164 26.18 -3.52 -20.58
CA GLN A 164 26.04 -2.42 -21.54
C GLN A 164 24.78 -2.56 -22.41
N CYS A 165 23.67 -2.99 -21.82
CA CYS A 165 22.40 -3.09 -22.53
C CYS A 165 21.99 -1.69 -23.04
N PRO A 166 21.64 -1.52 -24.32
CA PRO A 166 21.31 -0.22 -24.88
C PRO A 166 20.13 0.43 -24.18
N GLN A 167 20.26 1.72 -23.84
CA GLN A 167 19.15 2.55 -23.34
C GLN A 167 18.81 3.58 -24.42
N SER A 168 17.54 3.78 -24.67
CA SER A 168 17.03 4.84 -25.55
C SER A 168 17.01 6.16 -24.80
N LEU A 169 17.54 7.20 -25.40
CA LEU A 169 17.44 8.58 -24.88
C LEU A 169 16.03 9.16 -25.04
N HIS A 170 15.10 8.43 -25.63
CA HIS A 170 13.72 8.87 -25.83
C HIS A 170 12.85 8.44 -24.64
N THR A 171 12.58 9.38 -23.76
CA THR A 171 11.81 9.22 -22.51
C THR A 171 10.29 9.12 -22.73
N GLU A 172 9.80 9.09 -23.97
CA GLU A 172 8.36 9.11 -24.30
C GLU A 172 7.64 7.73 -24.29
N PRO A 173 8.27 6.55 -24.49
CA PRO A 173 7.53 5.30 -24.69
C PRO A 173 6.84 4.77 -23.43
N GLY A 174 7.38 5.03 -22.24
CA GLY A 174 6.86 4.48 -21.00
C GLY A 174 5.43 4.96 -20.68
N PHE A 175 5.13 6.22 -20.93
CA PHE A 175 3.81 6.79 -20.69
C PHE A 175 2.78 6.31 -21.72
N SER A 176 3.13 6.23 -23.01
CA SER A 176 2.22 5.76 -24.05
C SER A 176 1.82 4.29 -23.88
N ILE A 177 2.67 3.48 -23.26
CA ILE A 177 2.37 2.07 -22.98
C ILE A 177 1.51 1.94 -21.73
N ILE A 178 1.76 2.73 -20.70
CA ILE A 178 0.88 2.83 -19.54
C ILE A 178 -0.52 3.26 -19.98
N ASP A 179 -0.62 4.25 -20.87
CA ASP A 179 -1.89 4.70 -21.45
C ASP A 179 -2.60 3.61 -22.25
N ASN A 180 -1.86 2.86 -23.07
CA ASN A 180 -2.43 1.73 -23.82
C ASN A 180 -2.88 0.59 -22.88
N MET A 181 -2.15 0.33 -21.79
CA MET A 181 -2.49 -0.72 -20.82
C MET A 181 -3.70 -0.39 -19.98
N LEU A 182 -3.86 0.88 -19.63
CA LEU A 182 -4.98 1.34 -18.83
C LEU A 182 -6.23 1.65 -19.67
N GLY A 183 -6.14 1.39 -20.99
CA GLY A 183 -7.31 1.40 -21.89
C GLY A 183 -7.85 2.77 -22.21
N GLY A 184 -7.11 3.85 -22.03
CA GLY A 184 -7.63 5.17 -22.28
C GLY A 184 -6.58 6.26 -22.49
N ASN A 185 -6.92 7.25 -23.27
CA ASN A 185 -6.17 8.49 -23.46
C ASN A 185 -6.12 9.29 -22.15
N ARG A 186 -5.29 8.86 -21.19
CA ARG A 186 -5.04 9.59 -19.94
C ARG A 186 -4.04 10.69 -20.20
N THR A 187 -4.48 11.77 -20.80
CA THR A 187 -3.63 12.94 -20.97
C THR A 187 -3.52 13.71 -19.65
N PRO A 188 -2.30 13.99 -19.17
CA PRO A 188 -2.13 14.89 -18.04
C PRO A 188 -2.75 16.25 -18.37
N VAL A 189 -3.57 16.77 -17.49
CA VAL A 189 -4.19 18.08 -17.60
C VAL A 189 -3.80 18.94 -16.41
N GLU A 190 -3.58 20.23 -16.61
CA GLU A 190 -3.42 21.20 -15.54
C GLU A 190 -4.76 21.40 -14.84
N LYS A 191 -5.02 20.59 -13.83
CA LYS A 191 -6.22 20.66 -13.01
C LYS A 191 -5.84 20.43 -11.57
N ARG A 192 -6.23 21.37 -10.73
CA ARG A 192 -6.03 21.22 -9.28
C ARG A 192 -6.97 20.14 -8.74
N GLU A 193 -6.38 19.11 -8.14
CA GLU A 193 -7.12 18.06 -7.43
C GLU A 193 -6.71 18.01 -5.96
N ILE A 194 -7.68 17.74 -5.10
CA ILE A 194 -7.49 17.61 -3.67
C ILE A 194 -7.68 16.15 -3.29
N TYR A 195 -6.67 15.59 -2.65
CA TYR A 195 -6.66 14.21 -2.15
C TYR A 195 -6.72 14.22 -0.62
N ASP A 196 -7.68 13.50 -0.05
CA ASP A 196 -7.72 13.27 1.39
C ASP A 196 -6.79 12.11 1.75
N SER A 197 -5.99 12.32 2.77
CA SER A 197 -5.26 11.23 3.41
C SER A 197 -6.14 10.50 4.43
N ASN A 198 -5.57 9.48 5.07
CA ASN A 198 -6.14 8.88 6.28
C ASN A 198 -5.42 9.37 7.55
N TRP A 199 -4.79 10.53 7.51
CA TRP A 199 -4.05 11.16 8.61
C TRP A 199 -4.84 12.28 9.24
N PHE A 200 -5.09 12.15 10.54
CA PHE A 200 -5.83 13.11 11.34
C PHE A 200 -4.88 13.77 12.32
N GLU A 201 -4.73 15.08 12.22
CA GLU A 201 -3.75 15.85 12.97
C GLU A 201 -4.07 15.85 14.47
N LEU A 202 -3.02 15.74 15.28
CA LEU A 202 -3.07 15.86 16.72
C LEU A 202 -2.60 17.25 17.15
N ASP A 203 -3.33 17.84 18.09
CA ASP A 203 -2.98 19.10 18.74
C ASP A 203 -2.97 18.91 20.26
N GLY A 204 -2.29 19.81 20.98
CA GLY A 204 -2.20 19.74 22.43
C GLY A 204 -1.29 18.60 22.93
N LEU A 205 -0.21 18.26 22.21
CA LEU A 205 0.68 17.18 22.63
C LEU A 205 1.28 17.44 24.03
N PRO A 206 1.30 16.42 24.91
CA PRO A 206 1.84 16.54 26.26
C PRO A 206 3.33 16.88 26.25
N LYS A 207 3.70 17.91 27.03
CA LYS A 207 5.10 18.34 27.15
C LYS A 207 5.91 17.47 28.10
N THR A 208 5.23 16.73 28.98
CA THR A 208 5.88 15.89 30.00
C THR A 208 5.28 14.49 30.00
N MET A 209 6.11 13.50 30.18
CA MET A 209 5.72 12.12 30.42
C MET A 209 6.22 11.68 31.80
N HIS A 210 5.32 11.10 32.57
CA HIS A 210 5.52 10.74 33.96
C HIS A 210 5.74 9.24 34.08
N TYR A 211 6.69 8.86 34.93
CA TYR A 211 7.00 7.47 35.28
C TYR A 211 6.86 7.34 36.81
N TYR A 212 5.82 6.68 37.24
CA TYR A 212 5.51 6.46 38.64
C TYR A 212 5.90 5.05 39.07
N PRO A 213 6.73 4.87 40.12
CA PRO A 213 7.12 3.55 40.57
C PRO A 213 5.91 2.80 41.15
N LEU A 214 5.89 1.48 40.96
CA LEU A 214 4.79 0.62 41.35
C LEU A 214 5.21 -0.37 42.44
N ASN A 215 4.33 -0.62 43.39
CA ASN A 215 4.47 -1.65 44.43
C ASN A 215 4.33 -3.07 43.86
N SER A 216 3.60 -3.22 42.75
CA SER A 216 3.28 -4.51 42.15
C SER A 216 3.31 -4.42 40.60
N ASP A 217 3.78 -5.48 39.94
CA ASP A 217 3.72 -5.60 38.49
C ASP A 217 2.31 -5.96 37.97
N LYS A 218 1.38 -6.32 38.88
CA LYS A 218 0.01 -6.72 38.55
C LYS A 218 -0.96 -5.56 38.72
N VAL A 219 -0.80 -4.54 37.88
CA VAL A 219 -1.74 -3.41 37.83
C VAL A 219 -2.79 -3.72 36.77
N VAL A 220 -4.00 -4.01 37.19
CA VAL A 220 -5.15 -4.21 36.28
C VAL A 220 -6.11 -3.06 36.53
N VAL A 221 -5.95 -1.98 35.77
CA VAL A 221 -6.87 -0.86 35.82
C VAL A 221 -7.44 -0.61 34.44
N LEU A 222 -8.74 -0.65 34.36
CA LEU A 222 -9.50 -0.34 33.16
C LEU A 222 -9.88 1.16 33.18
N GLY A 223 -9.70 1.84 32.06
CA GLY A 223 -10.27 3.16 31.86
C GLY A 223 -9.31 4.34 31.84
N GLN A 224 -8.03 4.15 32.12
CA GLN A 224 -7.02 5.20 31.93
C GLN A 224 -5.91 4.81 30.93
N PRO A 225 -5.40 5.78 30.15
CA PRO A 225 -4.34 5.54 29.18
C PRO A 225 -2.98 5.50 29.86
N PHE A 226 -2.43 4.32 30.06
CA PHE A 226 -1.07 4.13 30.59
C PHE A 226 -0.37 2.93 29.95
N MET A 227 0.92 2.87 30.17
CA MET A 227 1.80 1.72 29.85
C MET A 227 2.57 1.31 31.09
N LEU A 228 3.12 0.10 31.06
CA LEU A 228 4.04 -0.37 32.09
C LEU A 228 5.46 -0.45 31.50
N TYR A 229 6.46 0.06 32.25
CA TYR A 229 7.86 -0.03 31.92
C TYR A 229 8.70 -0.27 33.18
N ARG A 230 9.42 -1.38 33.21
CA ARG A 230 10.18 -1.82 34.40
C ARG A 230 9.35 -1.63 35.67
N LYS A 231 8.95 -1.69 36.45
CA LYS A 231 8.09 -1.41 37.61
C LYS A 231 7.58 0.03 37.71
N HIS A 232 7.36 0.69 36.57
CA HIS A 232 6.79 2.04 36.54
C HIS A 232 5.52 2.05 35.68
N LEU A 233 4.55 2.80 36.16
CA LEU A 233 3.40 3.25 35.38
C LEU A 233 3.83 4.46 34.57
N VAL A 234 3.60 4.43 33.24
CA VAL A 234 3.95 5.51 32.32
C VAL A 234 2.67 6.18 31.83
N SER A 235 2.53 7.46 32.10
CA SER A 235 1.31 8.25 31.77
C SER A 235 1.67 9.69 31.42
N PHE A 236 0.74 10.35 30.72
CA PHE A 236 0.78 11.81 30.54
C PHE A 236 0.11 12.55 31.70
N LEU A 237 -0.72 11.85 32.49
CA LEU A 237 -1.44 12.43 33.60
C LEU A 237 -0.50 12.69 34.78
N PRO A 238 -0.53 13.90 35.37
CA PRO A 238 0.13 14.17 36.65
C PRO A 238 -0.52 13.32 37.77
N LYS A 239 0.19 13.17 38.88
CA LYS A 239 -0.19 12.21 39.94
C LYS A 239 -1.56 12.50 40.57
N ASP A 240 -1.90 13.73 40.69
CA ASP A 240 -3.19 14.20 41.22
C ASP A 240 -4.38 13.89 40.31
N GLU A 241 -4.16 13.83 39.00
CA GLU A 241 -5.16 13.49 37.99
C GLU A 241 -5.32 11.96 37.76
N LEU A 242 -4.47 11.15 38.36
CA LEU A 242 -4.62 9.68 38.31
C LEU A 242 -5.84 9.24 39.14
N LEU A 243 -6.54 8.19 38.68
CA LEU A 243 -7.60 7.56 39.45
C LEU A 243 -7.10 7.05 40.81
N GLU A 244 -7.89 7.15 41.85
CA GLU A 244 -7.53 6.74 43.21
C GLU A 244 -7.13 5.25 43.29
N ASN A 245 -7.81 4.41 42.54
CA ASN A 245 -7.46 2.99 42.47
C ASN A 245 -6.08 2.74 41.80
N LEU A 246 -5.59 3.66 40.94
CA LEU A 246 -4.23 3.62 40.42
C LEU A 246 -3.20 4.12 41.43
N LYS A 247 -3.53 5.19 42.14
CA LYS A 247 -2.67 5.76 43.20
C LYS A 247 -2.33 4.73 44.25
N SER A 248 -3.24 3.84 44.60
CA SER A 248 -3.02 2.76 45.59
C SER A 248 -1.93 1.75 45.18
N PHE A 249 -1.58 1.67 43.91
CA PHE A 249 -0.47 0.82 43.42
C PHE A 249 0.87 1.51 43.34
N LEU A 250 0.92 2.83 43.59
CA LEU A 250 2.17 3.60 43.52
C LEU A 250 3.06 3.32 44.76
N ALA A 251 4.36 3.27 44.53
CA ALA A 251 5.34 3.11 45.61
C ALA A 251 5.73 4.47 46.16
N GLU A 252 5.62 4.66 47.49
CA GLU A 252 5.85 5.97 48.11
C GLU A 252 7.35 6.34 48.27
N ASN A 253 8.25 5.34 48.31
CA ASN A 253 9.67 5.54 48.64
C ASN A 253 10.63 5.24 47.48
N GLN A 254 10.17 5.38 46.20
CA GLN A 254 10.99 5.17 45.03
C GLN A 254 10.98 6.43 44.15
N PRO A 255 12.03 6.68 43.36
CA PRO A 255 12.10 7.88 42.53
C PRO A 255 11.04 7.90 41.44
N GLU A 256 10.35 9.03 41.34
CA GLU A 256 9.46 9.37 40.22
C GLU A 256 10.27 10.11 39.16
N TYR A 257 9.96 9.90 37.88
CA TYR A 257 10.60 10.64 36.79
C TYR A 257 9.54 11.41 36.00
N HIS A 258 9.84 12.70 35.75
CA HIS A 258 9.00 13.61 34.96
C HIS A 258 9.84 14.12 33.80
N LEU A 259 9.70 13.50 32.63
CA LEU A 259 10.61 13.68 31.51
C LEU A 259 10.01 14.59 30.44
N SER A 260 10.80 15.56 30.00
CA SER A 260 10.42 16.51 28.97
C SER A 260 10.36 15.86 27.59
N ALA A 261 9.22 16.00 26.89
CA ALA A 261 9.08 15.52 25.52
C ALA A 261 10.07 16.21 24.56
N ASP A 262 10.36 17.52 24.76
CA ASP A 262 11.31 18.25 23.92
C ASP A 262 12.72 17.68 24.00
N GLU A 263 13.17 17.34 25.20
CA GLU A 263 14.53 16.79 25.40
C GLU A 263 14.70 15.42 24.74
N PHE A 264 13.69 14.56 24.83
CA PHE A 264 13.79 13.17 24.37
C PHE A 264 13.35 12.96 22.91
N LEU A 265 12.41 13.76 22.41
CA LEU A 265 11.93 13.63 21.02
C LEU A 265 12.76 14.45 20.04
N ASN A 266 13.13 15.67 20.42
CA ASN A 266 13.80 16.63 19.53
C ASN A 266 15.31 16.68 19.74
N LYS A 267 15.79 16.67 21.00
CA LYS A 267 17.21 16.73 21.32
C LYS A 267 17.89 15.36 21.51
N GLU A 268 17.08 14.28 21.47
CA GLU A 268 17.54 12.89 21.59
C GLU A 268 18.41 12.62 22.84
N THR A 269 18.10 13.27 23.96
CA THR A 269 18.84 13.13 25.22
C THR A 269 18.65 11.74 25.82
N ASP A 270 19.75 11.08 26.16
CA ASP A 270 19.74 9.81 26.89
C ASP A 270 20.06 10.07 28.38
N ILE A 271 19.38 9.33 29.26
CA ILE A 271 19.68 9.27 30.68
C ILE A 271 19.81 7.81 31.14
N ASP A 272 20.40 7.58 32.31
CA ASP A 272 20.60 6.20 32.85
C ASP A 272 19.30 5.42 32.98
N PHE A 273 18.21 6.10 33.33
CA PHE A 273 16.89 5.48 33.47
C PHE A 273 16.31 5.04 32.14
N ILE A 274 16.41 5.87 31.08
CA ILE A 274 15.79 5.62 29.78
C ILE A 274 16.55 6.31 28.65
N LYS A 275 16.62 5.62 27.50
CA LYS A 275 17.17 6.18 26.26
C LYS A 275 16.08 6.86 25.42
N ALA A 276 16.44 7.88 24.66
CA ALA A 276 15.53 8.65 23.80
C ALA A 276 14.68 7.76 22.87
N ARG A 277 15.27 6.74 22.26
CA ARG A 277 14.54 5.78 21.42
C ARG A 277 13.44 5.03 22.18
N VAL A 278 13.69 4.64 23.42
CA VAL A 278 12.70 3.93 24.26
C VAL A 278 11.63 4.90 24.71
N PHE A 279 12.01 6.12 25.13
CA PHE A 279 11.07 7.18 25.47
C PHE A 279 10.11 7.46 24.31
N ARG A 280 10.61 7.62 23.06
CA ARG A 280 9.79 7.82 21.86
C ARG A 280 8.77 6.69 21.66
N THR A 281 9.19 5.45 21.90
CA THR A 281 8.28 4.28 21.82
C THR A 281 7.18 4.37 22.89
N HIS A 282 7.51 4.76 24.11
CA HIS A 282 6.54 4.94 25.19
C HIS A 282 5.59 6.09 24.89
N TYR A 283 6.12 7.21 24.41
CA TYR A 283 5.33 8.38 24.06
C TYR A 283 4.25 8.06 23.02
N ILE A 284 4.63 7.40 21.92
CA ILE A 284 3.70 6.90 20.89
C ILE A 284 2.74 5.86 21.48
N GLY A 285 3.23 4.98 22.34
CA GLY A 285 2.43 3.94 22.97
C GLY A 285 1.35 4.51 23.89
N VAL A 286 1.67 5.51 24.74
CA VAL A 286 0.70 6.17 25.62
C VAL A 286 -0.30 6.98 24.78
N LEU A 287 0.13 7.72 23.74
CA LEU A 287 -0.79 8.39 22.81
C LEU A 287 -1.77 7.41 22.13
N THR A 288 -1.28 6.22 21.74
CA THR A 288 -2.15 5.18 21.20
C THR A 288 -3.18 4.70 22.23
N LYS A 289 -2.80 4.57 23.51
CA LYS A 289 -3.72 4.24 24.59
C LYS A 289 -4.73 5.37 24.86
N VAL A 290 -4.29 6.62 24.81
CA VAL A 290 -5.18 7.79 24.89
C VAL A 290 -6.27 7.70 23.81
N PHE A 291 -5.87 7.48 22.55
CA PHE A 291 -6.82 7.29 21.46
C PHE A 291 -7.77 6.11 21.68
N GLU A 292 -7.25 4.93 22.03
CA GLU A 292 -8.07 3.73 22.29
C GLU A 292 -9.09 3.96 23.42
N CYS A 293 -8.68 4.61 24.52
CA CYS A 293 -9.54 4.92 25.65
C CYS A 293 -10.62 5.93 25.28
N SER A 294 -10.24 7.02 24.60
CA SER A 294 -11.20 8.06 24.17
C SER A 294 -12.30 7.45 23.28
N ILE A 295 -11.92 6.70 22.24
CA ILE A 295 -12.92 6.08 21.36
C ILE A 295 -13.83 5.13 22.13
N LYS A 296 -13.28 4.34 23.04
CA LYS A 296 -14.05 3.38 23.85
C LYS A 296 -15.03 4.04 24.83
N CYS A 297 -14.77 5.27 25.25
CA CYS A 297 -15.67 6.03 26.13
C CYS A 297 -16.96 6.49 25.44
N HIS A 298 -16.99 6.54 24.11
CA HIS A 298 -18.21 6.89 23.39
C HIS A 298 -19.29 5.81 23.59
N LYS A 299 -20.51 6.27 23.85
CA LYS A 299 -21.66 5.42 24.19
C LYS A 299 -21.88 4.34 23.12
N GLY A 300 -21.85 3.10 23.57
CA GLY A 300 -22.19 1.93 22.77
C GLY A 300 -21.04 1.38 21.90
N ILE A 301 -19.94 2.11 21.69
CA ILE A 301 -18.83 1.61 20.87
C ILE A 301 -18.30 0.27 21.39
N GLN A 302 -18.17 -0.66 20.48
CA GLN A 302 -17.63 -2.00 20.72
C GLN A 302 -16.20 -2.11 20.13
N THR A 303 -15.46 -3.07 20.67
CA THR A 303 -14.09 -3.33 20.26
C THR A 303 -13.98 -4.70 19.61
N TYR A 304 -13.33 -4.77 18.44
CA TYR A 304 -12.97 -6.01 17.76
C TYR A 304 -11.45 -6.20 17.85
N ALA A 305 -11.03 -7.35 18.42
CA ALA A 305 -9.62 -7.71 18.46
C ALA A 305 -9.15 -8.14 17.07
N MET A 306 -8.08 -7.51 16.59
CA MET A 306 -7.46 -7.84 15.31
C MET A 306 -6.15 -8.60 15.53
N SER A 307 -5.61 -9.18 14.47
CA SER A 307 -4.28 -9.77 14.50
C SER A 307 -3.22 -8.75 14.98
N GLY A 308 -2.22 -9.21 15.73
CA GLY A 308 -1.11 -8.36 16.17
C GLY A 308 -1.43 -7.37 17.30
N LYS A 309 -2.35 -7.69 18.18
CA LYS A 309 -2.77 -6.88 19.35
C LYS A 309 -3.43 -5.54 19.02
N SER A 310 -3.69 -5.22 17.74
CA SER A 310 -4.43 -4.03 17.35
C SER A 310 -5.93 -4.21 17.58
N LYS A 311 -6.63 -3.10 17.77
CA LYS A 311 -8.08 -3.08 18.01
C LYS A 311 -8.77 -2.20 16.99
N ALA A 312 -9.91 -2.66 16.50
CA ALA A 312 -10.82 -1.84 15.72
C ALA A 312 -12.07 -1.53 16.55
N PHE A 313 -12.62 -0.35 16.37
CA PHE A 313 -13.77 0.17 17.09
C PHE A 313 -14.94 0.35 16.13
N TYR A 314 -16.14 -0.03 16.55
CA TYR A 314 -17.33 0.06 15.71
C TYR A 314 -18.58 0.36 16.55
N PHE A 315 -19.61 0.94 15.92
CA PHE A 315 -20.92 1.12 16.50
C PHE A 315 -21.76 -0.14 16.28
N PRO A 316 -22.37 -0.72 17.34
CA PRO A 316 -23.39 -1.74 17.19
C PRO A 316 -24.72 -1.10 16.76
N THR A 317 -25.67 -1.93 16.34
CA THR A 317 -27.01 -1.48 15.95
C THR A 317 -27.71 -0.75 17.12
N GLY A 318 -28.32 0.40 16.82
CA GLY A 318 -29.04 1.21 17.79
C GLY A 318 -28.20 2.28 18.53
N PHE A 319 -26.87 2.29 18.37
CA PHE A 319 -25.99 3.25 19.07
C PHE A 319 -25.35 4.29 18.16
N LEU A 320 -25.60 4.21 16.85
CA LEU A 320 -25.06 5.19 15.90
C LEU A 320 -25.76 6.54 16.05
N PRO A 321 -25.01 7.66 16.27
CA PRO A 321 -25.59 9.02 16.32
C PRO A 321 -25.97 9.47 14.89
N LYS A 322 -27.21 9.18 14.48
CA LYS A 322 -27.72 9.44 13.12
C LYS A 322 -27.73 10.92 12.76
N ASP A 323 -27.92 11.80 13.71
CA ASP A 323 -27.85 13.25 13.58
C ASP A 323 -26.48 13.74 13.10
N LYS A 324 -25.40 13.13 13.59
CA LYS A 324 -24.02 13.44 13.21
C LYS A 324 -23.58 12.79 11.89
N VAL A 325 -24.02 11.56 11.63
CA VAL A 325 -23.59 10.75 10.48
C VAL A 325 -24.37 11.09 9.20
N GLY A 326 -25.60 11.57 9.33
CA GLY A 326 -26.47 11.89 8.20
C GLY A 326 -26.92 10.61 7.44
N ARG A 327 -26.81 10.62 6.11
CA ARG A 327 -27.27 9.53 5.24
C ARG A 327 -26.22 8.43 5.02
N ILE A 328 -25.00 8.58 5.53
CA ILE A 328 -23.92 7.61 5.31
C ILE A 328 -24.16 6.37 6.17
N GLN A 329 -24.20 5.23 5.55
CA GLN A 329 -24.34 3.95 6.23
C GLN A 329 -23.02 3.49 6.84
N LEU A 330 -22.99 3.31 8.18
CA LEU A 330 -21.89 2.68 8.92
C LEU A 330 -22.26 1.29 9.43
N ILE A 331 -23.51 0.88 9.28
CA ILE A 331 -24.06 -0.42 9.67
C ILE A 331 -25.07 -0.83 8.61
N GLY A 332 -25.07 -2.12 8.23
CA GLY A 332 -26.04 -2.65 7.28
C GLY A 332 -26.11 -4.17 7.32
N LYS A 333 -26.91 -4.74 6.45
CA LYS A 333 -27.06 -6.19 6.31
C LYS A 333 -26.22 -6.73 5.15
N HIS A 334 -25.71 -7.91 5.30
CA HIS A 334 -25.11 -8.69 4.24
C HIS A 334 -25.41 -10.17 4.49
N ARG A 335 -26.28 -10.75 3.66
CA ARG A 335 -26.83 -12.09 3.90
C ARG A 335 -27.51 -12.15 5.28
N GLN A 336 -27.18 -13.15 6.09
CA GLN A 336 -27.70 -13.32 7.45
C GLN A 336 -26.92 -12.52 8.51
N TYR A 337 -25.91 -11.76 8.13
CA TYR A 337 -25.05 -11.03 9.06
C TYR A 337 -25.27 -9.53 8.99
N THR A 338 -24.98 -8.87 10.11
CA THR A 338 -24.90 -7.40 10.14
C THR A 338 -23.44 -7.00 9.99
N TRP A 339 -23.14 -6.13 9.02
CA TRP A 339 -21.82 -5.54 8.90
C TRP A 339 -21.76 -4.20 9.64
N HIS A 340 -20.59 -3.91 10.21
CA HIS A 340 -20.30 -2.66 10.88
C HIS A 340 -19.01 -2.10 10.30
N PHE A 341 -19.03 -0.83 9.93
CA PHE A 341 -17.81 -0.11 9.60
C PHE A 341 -17.02 0.13 10.88
N ALA A 342 -15.74 -0.18 10.86
CA ALA A 342 -14.88 -0.10 12.02
C ALA A 342 -13.60 0.67 11.72
N LEU A 343 -13.04 1.33 12.71
CA LEU A 343 -11.78 2.07 12.62
C LEU A 343 -10.75 1.55 13.60
N SER A 344 -9.50 1.50 13.18
CA SER A 344 -8.33 1.45 14.05
C SER A 344 -7.44 2.66 13.81
N GLY A 345 -6.76 3.15 14.84
CA GLY A 345 -5.83 4.25 14.75
C GLY A 345 -4.42 3.84 15.12
N ASN A 346 -3.44 4.43 14.47
CA ASN A 346 -2.03 4.26 14.77
C ASN A 346 -1.35 5.62 14.80
N VAL A 347 -0.76 5.98 15.94
CA VAL A 347 -0.09 7.26 16.12
C VAL A 347 1.21 7.29 15.32
N LYS A 348 1.41 8.39 14.59
CA LYS A 348 2.64 8.73 13.87
C LYS A 348 3.11 10.11 14.30
N MET A 349 4.41 10.27 14.52
CA MET A 349 5.02 11.55 14.91
C MET A 349 5.69 12.26 13.74
N PHE A 350 5.98 11.54 12.65
CA PHE A 350 6.62 12.10 11.47
C PHE A 350 5.74 11.88 10.23
N PRO A 351 5.63 12.86 9.30
CA PRO A 351 6.26 14.19 9.26
C PRO A 351 5.63 15.19 10.23
N CYS A 352 4.45 14.93 10.74
CA CYS A 352 3.76 15.68 11.78
C CYS A 352 2.99 14.71 12.70
N PRO A 353 2.63 15.14 13.92
CA PRO A 353 1.84 14.32 14.82
C PRO A 353 0.45 14.04 14.28
N VAL A 354 0.14 12.79 14.00
CA VAL A 354 -1.16 12.37 13.44
C VAL A 354 -1.60 11.02 13.98
N ILE A 355 -2.90 10.77 13.95
CA ILE A 355 -3.46 9.43 13.99
C ILE A 355 -3.72 8.98 12.55
N GLN A 356 -3.00 7.96 12.12
CA GLN A 356 -3.28 7.27 10.87
C GLN A 356 -4.43 6.30 11.10
N MET A 357 -5.59 6.62 10.53
CA MET A 357 -6.78 5.77 10.60
C MET A 357 -6.74 4.67 9.55
N ARG A 358 -7.24 3.49 9.94
CA ARG A 358 -7.46 2.37 9.03
C ARG A 358 -8.91 1.92 9.11
N SER A 359 -9.54 1.82 7.95
CA SER A 359 -10.92 1.38 7.81
C SER A 359 -10.99 -0.14 7.75
N HIS A 360 -11.98 -0.70 8.43
CA HIS A 360 -12.26 -2.12 8.47
C HIS A 360 -13.76 -2.38 8.38
N VAL A 361 -14.14 -3.61 8.07
CA VAL A 361 -15.51 -4.08 8.20
C VAL A 361 -15.51 -5.30 9.11
N VAL A 362 -16.37 -5.31 10.09
CA VAL A 362 -16.58 -6.43 11.00
C VAL A 362 -18.04 -6.89 10.94
N PHE A 363 -18.28 -8.16 11.18
CA PHE A 363 -19.58 -8.79 11.05
C PHE A 363 -20.05 -9.38 12.38
N SER A 364 -21.33 -9.22 12.66
CA SER A 364 -22.01 -9.81 13.81
C SER A 364 -23.23 -10.62 13.35
N SER A 365 -23.63 -11.60 14.13
CA SER A 365 -24.88 -12.35 13.92
C SER A 365 -26.08 -11.64 14.55
N ASP A 366 -25.86 -10.92 15.63
CA ASP A 366 -26.87 -10.27 16.48
C ASP A 366 -26.99 -8.75 16.25
N GLY A 367 -26.20 -8.18 15.34
CA GLY A 367 -26.13 -6.74 15.15
C GLY A 367 -25.38 -5.97 16.25
N SER A 368 -24.79 -6.68 17.23
CA SER A 368 -24.10 -6.07 18.37
C SER A 368 -22.65 -6.51 18.46
N THR A 369 -22.40 -7.80 18.69
CA THR A 369 -21.06 -8.30 18.99
C THR A 369 -20.44 -9.03 17.80
N ALA A 370 -19.28 -8.57 17.34
CA ALA A 370 -18.54 -9.18 16.24
C ALA A 370 -17.83 -10.48 16.69
N ASN A 371 -18.59 -11.55 16.91
CA ASN A 371 -18.16 -12.84 17.47
C ASN A 371 -18.08 -13.98 16.43
N LEU A 372 -18.20 -13.68 15.15
CA LEU A 372 -18.10 -14.67 14.08
C LEU A 372 -16.65 -15.18 13.95
N SER A 373 -16.51 -16.42 13.51
CA SER A 373 -15.18 -17.01 13.26
C SER A 373 -14.40 -16.22 12.20
N ASP A 374 -13.08 -16.23 12.30
CA ASP A 374 -12.20 -15.50 11.36
C ASP A 374 -12.42 -15.91 9.91
N THR A 375 -12.76 -17.17 9.65
CA THR A 375 -13.08 -17.65 8.29
C THR A 375 -14.32 -16.97 7.72
N ILE A 376 -15.38 -16.85 8.53
CA ILE A 376 -16.62 -16.18 8.14
C ILE A 376 -16.37 -14.68 7.95
N GLN A 377 -15.71 -14.03 8.91
CA GLN A 377 -15.31 -12.64 8.83
C GLN A 377 -14.55 -12.35 7.53
N HIS A 378 -13.58 -13.19 7.19
CA HIS A 378 -12.77 -13.02 5.99
C HIS A 378 -13.57 -13.20 4.69
N LYS A 379 -14.45 -14.21 4.63
CA LYS A 379 -15.33 -14.47 3.47
C LYS A 379 -16.28 -13.30 3.24
N CYS A 380 -16.92 -12.77 4.28
CA CYS A 380 -17.84 -11.66 4.20
C CYS A 380 -17.14 -10.34 3.81
N ARG A 381 -15.95 -10.06 4.38
CA ARG A 381 -15.14 -8.89 3.99
C ARG A 381 -14.78 -8.87 2.50
N ARG A 382 -14.40 -10.03 1.94
CA ARG A 382 -14.11 -10.13 0.50
C ARG A 382 -15.34 -9.84 -0.36
N SER A 383 -16.51 -10.26 0.08
CA SER A 383 -17.76 -10.04 -0.66
C SER A 383 -18.13 -8.56 -0.68
N ILE A 384 -18.19 -7.92 0.47
CA ILE A 384 -18.50 -6.47 0.59
C ILE A 384 -17.42 -5.60 -0.03
N GLY A 385 -16.14 -5.92 0.19
CA GLY A 385 -15.01 -5.12 -0.31
C GLY A 385 -14.95 -5.00 -1.82
N LYS A 386 -15.61 -5.89 -2.56
CA LYS A 386 -15.73 -5.80 -4.02
C LYS A 386 -16.73 -4.72 -4.48
N CYS A 387 -17.64 -4.31 -3.60
CA CYS A 387 -18.71 -3.38 -3.92
C CYS A 387 -18.46 -1.96 -3.43
N TRP A 388 -17.40 -1.76 -2.62
CA TRP A 388 -17.06 -0.45 -2.07
C TRP A 388 -15.85 0.15 -2.76
N TRP A 389 -16.05 1.32 -3.33
CA TRP A 389 -15.03 2.11 -3.98
C TRP A 389 -14.35 3.06 -2.99
N ASN A 390 -13.26 3.70 -3.40
CA ASN A 390 -12.52 4.65 -2.56
C ASN A 390 -13.43 5.75 -1.97
N LYS A 391 -14.40 6.22 -2.75
CA LYS A 391 -15.41 7.19 -2.30
C LYS A 391 -16.24 6.68 -1.13
N ASP A 392 -16.65 5.41 -1.18
CA ASP A 392 -17.45 4.77 -0.13
C ASP A 392 -16.65 4.59 1.16
N TRP A 393 -15.41 4.15 1.05
CA TRP A 393 -14.50 4.01 2.18
C TRP A 393 -14.22 5.36 2.84
N ARG A 394 -13.95 6.40 2.01
CA ARG A 394 -13.72 7.77 2.47
C ARG A 394 -14.94 8.34 3.18
N SER A 395 -16.12 8.24 2.57
CA SER A 395 -17.35 8.78 3.15
C SER A 395 -17.66 8.14 4.51
N ARG A 396 -17.46 6.82 4.65
CA ARG A 396 -17.65 6.12 5.91
C ARG A 396 -16.62 6.47 6.95
N LEU A 397 -15.34 6.64 6.54
CA LEU A 397 -14.28 7.11 7.44
C LEU A 397 -14.63 8.48 8.04
N LEU A 398 -15.00 9.45 7.20
CA LEU A 398 -15.39 10.79 7.64
C LEU A 398 -16.67 10.79 8.48
N ALA A 399 -17.63 9.96 8.12
CA ALA A 399 -18.87 9.82 8.90
C ALA A 399 -18.60 9.22 10.29
N PHE A 400 -17.70 8.26 10.40
CA PHE A 400 -17.32 7.70 11.69
C PHE A 400 -16.59 8.73 12.57
N THR A 401 -15.61 9.45 12.02
CA THR A 401 -14.90 10.50 12.78
C THR A 401 -15.85 11.59 13.24
N LYS A 402 -16.84 11.93 12.41
CA LYS A 402 -17.90 12.88 12.78
C LYS A 402 -18.84 12.33 13.87
N ALA A 403 -19.11 11.02 13.86
CA ALA A 403 -19.93 10.37 14.89
C ALA A 403 -19.32 10.50 16.30
N ILE A 404 -17.99 10.52 16.40
CA ILE A 404 -17.25 10.64 17.67
C ILE A 404 -16.77 12.07 17.96
N GLU A 405 -17.18 13.06 17.18
CA GLU A 405 -16.83 14.46 17.34
C GLU A 405 -17.37 15.04 18.65
N THR A 406 -16.56 15.87 19.30
CA THR A 406 -16.98 16.61 20.50
C THR A 406 -18.03 17.67 20.18
N GLU A 407 -18.76 18.16 21.19
CA GLU A 407 -19.82 19.17 21.02
C GLU A 407 -19.32 20.49 20.43
N SER A 408 -18.04 20.82 20.64
CA SER A 408 -17.41 22.02 20.05
C SER A 408 -17.24 21.96 18.54
N GLY A 409 -17.39 20.78 17.93
CA GLY A 409 -17.26 20.56 16.50
C GLY A 409 -15.81 20.59 15.96
N GLY A 410 -15.57 19.85 14.85
CA GLY A 410 -14.29 19.86 14.16
C GLY A 410 -13.15 19.07 14.82
N CYS A 411 -13.33 18.59 16.05
CA CYS A 411 -12.32 17.87 16.81
C CYS A 411 -12.91 16.73 17.64
N VAL A 412 -12.07 15.76 17.97
CA VAL A 412 -12.32 14.72 18.99
C VAL A 412 -11.41 15.00 20.18
N CYS A 413 -11.98 15.19 21.37
CA CYS A 413 -11.20 15.28 22.59
C CYS A 413 -10.72 13.87 23.00
N LEU A 414 -9.43 13.62 22.93
CA LEU A 414 -8.83 12.33 23.26
C LEU A 414 -8.50 12.23 24.76
N LEU A 415 -8.06 13.33 25.34
CA LEU A 415 -7.74 13.46 26.75
C LEU A 415 -8.00 14.92 27.15
N GLY A 416 -8.99 15.21 27.98
CA GLY A 416 -9.32 16.62 28.21
C GLY A 416 -10.19 16.95 29.40
N GLU A 417 -11.06 16.08 29.82
CA GLU A 417 -11.87 16.38 31.03
C GLU A 417 -10.98 16.21 32.26
N GLY A 418 -10.73 17.32 32.96
CA GLY A 418 -9.90 17.37 34.16
C GLY A 418 -8.38 17.45 33.92
N VAL A 419 -7.92 17.61 32.67
CA VAL A 419 -6.50 17.68 32.33
C VAL A 419 -6.12 19.12 31.96
N SER A 420 -4.95 19.56 32.43
CA SER A 420 -4.45 20.93 32.22
C SER A 420 -4.16 21.25 30.74
N THR A 421 -3.90 20.22 29.90
CA THR A 421 -3.68 20.39 28.46
C THR A 421 -4.42 19.29 27.71
N PRO A 422 -5.57 19.60 27.06
CA PRO A 422 -6.32 18.60 26.31
C PRO A 422 -5.57 18.16 25.05
N ILE A 423 -5.61 16.86 24.74
CA ILE A 423 -5.14 16.32 23.47
C ILE A 423 -6.34 16.25 22.53
N MET A 424 -6.25 16.96 21.42
CA MET A 424 -7.30 17.05 20.42
C MET A 424 -6.89 16.37 19.13
N MET A 425 -7.82 15.67 18.47
CA MET A 425 -7.66 15.15 17.13
C MET A 425 -8.62 15.88 16.19
N LYS A 426 -8.14 16.44 15.08
CA LYS A 426 -9.01 17.03 14.06
C LYS A 426 -9.88 15.94 13.41
N THR A 427 -11.14 16.25 13.08
CA THR A 427 -12.04 15.31 12.38
C THR A 427 -11.94 15.39 10.86
N THR A 428 -11.22 16.40 10.35
CA THR A 428 -10.87 16.51 8.94
C THR A 428 -9.46 15.94 8.71
N PRO A 429 -9.27 15.05 7.73
CA PRO A 429 -7.95 14.52 7.43
C PRO A 429 -7.05 15.58 6.78
N ILE A 430 -5.73 15.36 6.86
CA ILE A 430 -4.77 16.16 6.11
C ILE A 430 -5.03 15.95 4.62
N GLN A 431 -5.09 17.06 3.88
CA GLN A 431 -5.32 17.08 2.44
C GLN A 431 -4.02 17.38 1.70
N PHE A 432 -3.85 16.72 0.57
CA PHE A 432 -2.78 16.97 -0.38
C PHE A 432 -3.38 17.53 -1.68
N THR A 433 -2.70 18.48 -2.26
CA THR A 433 -3.11 19.08 -3.52
C THR A 433 -2.14 18.68 -4.63
N SER A 434 -2.65 18.19 -5.75
CA SER A 434 -1.92 18.06 -7.00
C SER A 434 -2.38 19.18 -7.96
N ASN A 435 -1.43 19.76 -8.71
CA ASN A 435 -1.76 20.71 -9.78
C ASN A 435 -1.93 20.03 -11.13
N VAL A 436 -1.69 18.72 -11.19
CA VAL A 436 -1.82 17.90 -12.39
C VAL A 436 -2.81 16.76 -12.10
N SER A 437 -3.74 16.58 -13.00
CA SER A 437 -4.71 15.49 -13.02
C SER A 437 -4.68 14.78 -14.37
N TYR A 438 -5.46 13.73 -14.51
CA TYR A 438 -5.64 13.01 -15.76
C TYR A 438 -7.05 13.25 -16.30
N ASN A 439 -7.16 13.47 -17.60
CA ASN A 439 -8.45 13.42 -18.27
C ASN A 439 -8.72 11.97 -18.68
N GLU A 440 -9.73 11.35 -18.09
CA GLU A 440 -10.18 9.99 -18.41
C GLU A 440 -11.50 10.07 -19.19
N PRO A 441 -11.47 9.98 -20.53
CA PRO A 441 -12.70 9.92 -21.31
C PRO A 441 -13.51 8.68 -20.90
N GLY A 442 -14.75 8.87 -20.47
CA GLY A 442 -15.60 7.80 -19.99
C GLY A 442 -15.66 7.61 -18.47
N PHE A 443 -14.83 8.34 -17.71
CA PHE A 443 -14.85 8.26 -16.24
C PHE A 443 -16.20 8.62 -15.61
N GLU A 444 -16.91 9.56 -16.21
CA GLU A 444 -18.27 9.93 -15.78
C GLU A 444 -19.26 8.78 -16.03
N ALA A 445 -19.15 8.09 -17.17
CA ALA A 445 -19.96 6.92 -17.48
C ALA A 445 -19.64 5.72 -16.57
N GLU A 446 -18.38 5.51 -16.21
CA GLU A 446 -17.97 4.50 -15.23
C GLU A 446 -18.50 4.82 -13.83
N GLN A 447 -18.44 6.08 -13.40
CA GLN A 447 -19.02 6.51 -12.11
C GLN A 447 -20.54 6.32 -12.07
N GLU A 448 -21.25 6.57 -13.18
CA GLU A 448 -22.68 6.31 -13.29
C GLU A 448 -22.98 4.81 -13.23
N MET A 449 -22.22 3.97 -13.95
CA MET A 449 -22.35 2.51 -13.89
C MET A 449 -22.04 1.97 -12.48
N GLU A 450 -21.02 2.50 -11.80
CA GLU A 450 -20.69 2.17 -10.44
C GLU A 450 -21.78 2.56 -9.45
N SER A 451 -22.39 3.72 -9.62
CA SER A 451 -23.52 4.18 -8.81
C SER A 451 -24.77 3.32 -9.04
N PHE A 452 -24.98 2.86 -10.26
CA PHE A 452 -26.09 1.94 -10.63
C PHE A 452 -25.87 0.56 -10.00
N ALA A 453 -24.68 -0.03 -10.15
CA ALA A 453 -24.33 -1.33 -9.56
C ALA A 453 -24.46 -1.33 -8.03
N ASN A 454 -24.08 -0.22 -7.39
CA ASN A 454 -24.25 -0.06 -5.94
C ASN A 454 -25.73 0.13 -5.54
N SER A 455 -26.57 0.75 -6.38
CA SER A 455 -27.99 0.92 -6.12
C SER A 455 -28.78 -0.38 -6.29
N GLU A 456 -28.45 -1.21 -7.28
CA GLU A 456 -29.04 -2.55 -7.46
C GLU A 456 -28.66 -3.49 -6.32
N PHE A 457 -27.40 -3.45 -5.85
CA PHE A 457 -26.95 -4.25 -4.72
C PHE A 457 -27.71 -3.91 -3.41
N HIS A 458 -28.08 -2.64 -3.23
CA HIS A 458 -28.90 -2.20 -2.10
C HIS A 458 -30.39 -2.49 -2.27
N ALA A 459 -30.87 -2.62 -3.51
CA ALA A 459 -32.26 -2.94 -3.82
C ALA A 459 -32.56 -4.45 -3.66
N GLU A 460 -31.64 -5.34 -4.04
CA GLU A 460 -31.79 -6.78 -3.85
C GLU A 460 -31.78 -7.20 -2.37
N ASP A 461 -31.04 -6.46 -1.52
CA ASP A 461 -30.97 -6.74 -0.06
C ASP A 461 -32.21 -6.20 0.71
N GLY A 462 -33.05 -5.35 0.05
CA GLY A 462 -34.29 -4.80 0.59
C GLY A 462 -35.58 -5.51 0.19
N GLY A 463 -35.48 -6.56 -0.63
CA GLY A 463 -36.62 -7.14 -1.36
C GLY A 463 -37.19 -8.46 -0.83
N GLU A 464 -36.69 -9.07 0.21
CA GLU A 464 -37.41 -10.17 0.88
C GLU A 464 -38.43 -9.62 1.88
N LYS A 465 -39.62 -9.30 1.36
CA LYS A 465 -40.84 -9.27 2.19
C LYS A 465 -41.12 -10.69 2.68
N GLU A 466 -41.18 -10.82 3.98
CA GLU A 466 -41.87 -11.94 4.63
C GLU A 466 -43.25 -12.11 4.02
N ASP A 467 -43.51 -13.27 3.41
CA ASP A 467 -44.83 -13.86 3.30
C ASP A 467 -44.86 -15.18 4.07
N VAL A 468 -45.54 -15.09 5.24
CA VAL A 468 -46.15 -16.12 6.09
C VAL A 468 -45.23 -17.13 6.76
#